data_39c41970a5f388bb35490d45a9df0cc6
#
_entry.id   39c41970a5f388bb35490d45a9df0cc6
#
_cell.length_a   1.000
_cell.length_b   1.000
_cell.length_c   1.000
_cell.angle_alpha   90.00
_cell.angle_beta   90.00
_cell.angle_gamma   90.00
#
_symmetry.space_group_name_H-M   'P 1'
#
loop_
_entity.id
_entity.type
_entity.pdbx_description
1 polymer ?
#
loop_
_entity_poly.entity_id
_entity_poly.type
_entity_poly.pdbx_seq_one_letter_code
_entity_poly.pdbx_strand_id
1 'polypeptide(L)'
;MQRLIRAVVCCALISSLAACIVTPPPPSRQPQPRPAPAPRPSPQVAAYERMQQIQGRIDNLRRRIDARVDAGYYPPPQGAALHRRLDVIRQESTDMAAQHGGGLSGDEQHVLNQELDTAARAIGE
;
A
#
# COMPACT_ATOMS: atom_id res chain seq x y z
N MET A 1 35.82 -54.70 3.90
CA MET A 1 35.74 -56.17 3.86
C MET A 1 34.44 -56.52 3.18
N GLN A 2 34.57 -56.96 1.93
CA GLN A 2 34.33 -58.34 1.47
C GLN A 2 32.89 -58.77 1.73
N ARG A 3 32.14 -59.25 0.83
CA ARG A 3 32.26 -60.01 -0.46
C ARG A 3 30.85 -60.04 -1.07
N LEU A 4 30.72 -59.80 -2.31
CA LEU A 4 30.65 -60.79 -3.42
C LEU A 4 29.62 -61.91 -3.22
N ILE A 5 28.71 -62.07 -4.11
CA ILE A 5 28.67 -63.16 -5.11
C ILE A 5 27.22 -63.41 -5.57
N ARG A 6 27.04 -63.28 -6.86
CA ARG A 6 26.48 -64.19 -7.88
C ARG A 6 24.97 -64.44 -7.84
N ALA A 7 24.37 -64.02 -8.85
CA ALA A 7 24.12 -64.68 -10.14
C ALA A 7 23.02 -65.76 -10.06
N VAL A 8 22.02 -65.60 -10.87
CA VAL A 8 21.67 -66.56 -11.89
C VAL A 8 20.47 -66.09 -12.72
N VAL A 9 20.69 -66.08 -13.97
CA VAL A 9 19.81 -65.99 -15.14
C VAL A 9 18.60 -66.89 -14.99
N CYS A 10 17.42 -66.36 -15.37
CA CYS A 10 16.40 -67.14 -16.07
C CYS A 10 15.57 -66.25 -16.98
N CYS A 11 15.71 -66.49 -18.26
CA CYS A 11 14.86 -66.04 -19.33
C CYS A 11 13.45 -66.58 -19.15
N ALA A 12 12.45 -65.74 -19.33
CA ALA A 12 11.18 -66.19 -19.83
C ALA A 12 10.49 -65.02 -20.60
N LEU A 13 10.39 -65.23 -21.86
CA LEU A 13 9.60 -64.49 -22.84
C LEU A 13 8.14 -64.51 -22.43
N ILE A 14 7.50 -63.37 -22.26
CA ILE A 14 6.05 -63.27 -22.40
C ILE A 14 5.68 -61.90 -23.00
N SER A 15 5.32 -61.99 -24.27
CA SER A 15 4.18 -61.36 -24.93
C SER A 15 3.80 -59.89 -24.62
N SER A 16 4.01 -59.13 -25.64
CA SER A 16 3.42 -57.85 -25.98
C SER A 16 1.90 -57.82 -25.75
N LEU A 17 1.45 -57.04 -24.78
CA LEU A 17 0.12 -56.46 -24.78
C LEU A 17 0.32 -54.95 -24.81
N ALA A 18 0.23 -54.42 -26.03
CA ALA A 18 0.10 -52.97 -26.24
C ALA A 18 -1.26 -52.51 -25.67
N ALA A 19 -1.28 -52.17 -24.41
CA ALA A 19 -2.37 -51.40 -23.85
C ALA A 19 -2.23 -49.98 -24.34
N CYS A 20 -3.03 -49.57 -25.33
CA CYS A 20 -3.23 -48.17 -25.63
C CYS A 20 -3.82 -47.49 -24.39
N ILE A 21 -2.95 -46.90 -23.58
CA ILE A 21 -3.37 -45.97 -22.53
C ILE A 21 -3.82 -44.70 -23.26
N VAL A 22 -5.12 -44.60 -23.49
CA VAL A 22 -5.74 -43.32 -23.84
C VAL A 22 -5.62 -42.44 -22.62
N THR A 23 -4.60 -41.65 -22.61
CA THR A 23 -4.45 -40.58 -21.60
C THR A 23 -5.59 -39.60 -21.86
N PRO A 24 -6.52 -39.38 -20.91
CA PRO A 24 -7.52 -38.35 -21.08
C PRO A 24 -6.80 -37.02 -21.23
N PRO A 25 -7.22 -36.13 -22.15
CA PRO A 25 -6.59 -34.80 -22.27
C PRO A 25 -6.68 -34.13 -20.93
N PRO A 26 -5.61 -33.39 -20.52
CA PRO A 26 -5.64 -32.64 -19.27
C PRO A 26 -6.83 -31.69 -19.31
N PRO A 27 -7.59 -31.58 -18.21
CA PRO A 27 -8.73 -30.67 -18.16
C PRO A 27 -8.25 -29.28 -18.61
N SER A 28 -8.85 -28.80 -19.70
CA SER A 28 -8.59 -27.46 -20.19
C SER A 28 -8.84 -26.51 -19.01
N ARG A 29 -7.77 -25.89 -18.49
CA ARG A 29 -7.92 -24.81 -17.51
C ARG A 29 -8.79 -23.76 -18.17
N GLN A 30 -10.08 -23.76 -17.85
CA GLN A 30 -10.93 -22.65 -18.17
C GLN A 30 -10.24 -21.40 -17.62
N PRO A 31 -10.03 -20.35 -18.43
CA PRO A 31 -9.50 -19.09 -17.91
C PRO A 31 -10.40 -18.66 -16.75
N GLN A 32 -9.86 -18.64 -15.54
CA GLN A 32 -10.61 -18.12 -14.41
C GLN A 32 -11.02 -16.69 -14.77
N PRO A 33 -12.33 -16.35 -14.67
CA PRO A 33 -12.78 -15.00 -14.92
C PRO A 33 -11.93 -14.06 -14.05
N ARG A 34 -11.22 -13.14 -14.70
CA ARG A 34 -10.45 -12.12 -13.97
C ARG A 34 -11.44 -11.38 -13.09
N PRO A 35 -11.20 -11.26 -11.78
CA PRO A 35 -12.08 -10.49 -10.90
C PRO A 35 -12.35 -9.13 -11.53
N ALA A 36 -13.61 -8.74 -11.62
CA ALA A 36 -13.99 -7.43 -12.13
C ALA A 36 -13.24 -6.36 -11.31
N PRO A 37 -12.69 -5.31 -11.94
CA PRO A 37 -12.08 -4.20 -11.20
C PRO A 37 -13.08 -3.67 -10.18
N ALA A 38 -12.63 -3.44 -8.94
CA ALA A 38 -13.47 -2.83 -7.91
C ALA A 38 -14.07 -1.52 -8.43
N PRO A 39 -15.34 -1.21 -8.13
CA PRO A 39 -15.97 0.04 -8.51
C PRO A 39 -15.09 1.21 -8.06
N ARG A 40 -14.81 2.15 -8.97
CA ARG A 40 -14.09 3.38 -8.59
C ARG A 40 -14.98 4.20 -7.66
N PRO A 41 -14.43 4.80 -6.58
CA PRO A 41 -15.17 5.70 -5.72
C PRO A 41 -15.80 6.83 -6.57
N SER A 42 -16.96 7.32 -6.15
CA SER A 42 -17.54 8.48 -6.79
C SER A 42 -16.60 9.71 -6.64
N PRO A 43 -16.64 10.69 -7.55
CA PRO A 43 -15.79 11.88 -7.45
C PRO A 43 -15.90 12.61 -6.11
N GLN A 44 -17.09 12.64 -5.52
CA GLN A 44 -17.33 13.25 -4.21
C GLN A 44 -16.67 12.45 -3.07
N VAL A 45 -16.76 11.12 -3.10
CA VAL A 45 -16.09 10.26 -2.12
C VAL A 45 -14.58 10.43 -2.23
N ALA A 46 -14.03 10.44 -3.45
CA ALA A 46 -12.61 10.65 -3.67
C ALA A 46 -12.13 12.04 -3.19
N ALA A 47 -12.95 13.09 -3.34
CA ALA A 47 -12.65 14.43 -2.84
C ALA A 47 -12.59 14.46 -1.31
N TYR A 48 -13.55 13.80 -0.67
CA TYR A 48 -13.59 13.69 0.79
C TYR A 48 -12.39 12.88 1.33
N GLU A 49 -12.05 11.77 0.70
CA GLU A 49 -10.87 10.96 1.08
C GLU A 49 -9.58 11.76 1.00
N ARG A 50 -9.41 12.62 -0.02
CA ARG A 50 -8.25 13.53 -0.12
C ARG A 50 -8.17 14.49 1.06
N MET A 51 -9.30 15.06 1.47
CA MET A 51 -9.35 15.93 2.66
C MET A 51 -8.94 15.16 3.93
N GLN A 52 -9.45 13.94 4.12
CA GLN A 52 -9.08 13.09 5.26
C GLN A 52 -7.57 12.77 5.28
N GLN A 53 -6.96 12.53 4.12
CA GLN A 53 -5.52 12.31 4.01
C GLN A 53 -4.72 13.53 4.45
N ILE A 54 -5.08 14.73 4.03
CA ILE A 54 -4.43 15.98 4.45
C ILE A 54 -4.55 16.17 5.96
N GLN A 55 -5.75 16.01 6.54
CA GLN A 55 -5.94 16.13 7.99
C GLN A 55 -5.11 15.10 8.76
N GLY A 56 -5.07 13.87 8.30
CA GLY A 56 -4.25 12.81 8.91
C GLY A 56 -2.75 13.12 8.90
N ARG A 57 -2.24 13.74 7.82
CA ARG A 57 -0.84 14.21 7.75
C ARG A 57 -0.57 15.33 8.76
N ILE A 58 -1.45 16.32 8.83
CA ILE A 58 -1.34 17.42 9.79
C ILE A 58 -1.27 16.88 11.23
N ASP A 59 -2.19 15.98 11.58
CA ASP A 59 -2.22 15.39 12.93
C ASP A 59 -0.97 14.55 13.24
N ASN A 60 -0.43 13.85 12.24
CA ASN A 60 0.84 13.13 12.40
C ASN A 60 2.00 14.10 12.70
N LEU A 61 2.13 15.17 11.91
CA LEU A 61 3.19 16.16 12.11
C LEU A 61 3.07 16.88 13.47
N ARG A 62 1.84 17.15 13.94
CA ARG A 62 1.61 17.73 15.28
C ARG A 62 2.15 16.82 16.38
N ARG A 63 1.79 15.53 16.35
CA ARG A 63 2.32 14.54 17.32
C ARG A 63 3.85 14.47 17.32
N ARG A 64 4.47 14.61 16.13
CA ARG A 64 5.94 14.60 16.02
C ARG A 64 6.58 15.85 16.62
N ILE A 65 5.95 17.03 16.47
CA ILE A 65 6.39 18.25 17.12
C ILE A 65 6.34 18.06 18.64
N ASP A 66 5.20 17.58 19.18
CA ASP A 66 5.02 17.34 20.60
C ASP A 66 6.11 16.40 21.14
N ALA A 67 6.31 15.25 20.49
CA ALA A 67 7.33 14.29 20.89
C ALA A 67 8.77 14.88 20.89
N ARG A 68 9.07 15.79 19.96
CA ARG A 68 10.39 16.45 19.90
C ARG A 68 10.56 17.55 20.97
N VAL A 69 9.48 18.24 21.32
CA VAL A 69 9.47 19.18 22.46
C VAL A 69 9.66 18.41 23.76
N ASP A 70 8.91 17.32 23.97
CA ASP A 70 8.99 16.49 25.17
C ASP A 70 10.37 15.84 25.35
N ALA A 71 10.99 15.44 24.24
CA ALA A 71 12.35 14.90 24.22
C ALA A 71 13.46 15.96 24.32
N GLY A 72 13.11 17.25 24.38
CA GLY A 72 14.06 18.35 24.52
C GLY A 72 14.81 18.72 23.23
N TYR A 73 14.41 18.22 22.07
CA TYR A 73 15.02 18.60 20.77
C TYR A 73 14.66 20.02 20.37
N TYR A 74 13.49 20.50 20.79
CA TYR A 74 13.04 21.88 20.56
C TYR A 74 12.69 22.57 21.88
N PRO A 75 13.04 23.84 22.04
CA PRO A 75 12.45 24.65 23.10
C PRO A 75 10.95 24.85 22.81
N PRO A 76 10.09 24.95 23.86
CA PRO A 76 8.65 25.10 23.70
C PRO A 76 8.20 26.21 22.73
N PRO A 77 8.85 27.40 22.67
CA PRO A 77 8.47 28.42 21.69
C PRO A 77 8.65 28.00 20.23
N GLN A 78 9.64 27.16 19.93
CA GLN A 78 9.88 26.64 18.59
C GLN A 78 8.79 25.62 18.23
N GLY A 79 8.44 24.71 19.13
CA GLY A 79 7.31 23.78 18.94
C GLY A 79 6.01 24.55 18.68
N ALA A 80 5.73 25.58 19.46
CA ALA A 80 4.56 26.44 19.26
C ALA A 80 4.54 27.15 17.90
N ALA A 81 5.69 27.56 17.38
CA ALA A 81 5.79 28.17 16.04
C ALA A 81 5.48 27.15 14.93
N LEU A 82 5.96 25.91 15.06
CA LEU A 82 5.69 24.83 14.12
C LEU A 82 4.19 24.45 14.15
N HIS A 83 3.56 24.39 15.32
CA HIS A 83 2.13 24.16 15.45
C HIS A 83 1.31 25.23 14.73
N ARG A 84 1.63 26.53 14.94
CA ARG A 84 0.94 27.64 14.24
C ARG A 84 1.02 27.49 12.72
N ARG A 85 2.17 27.03 12.20
CA ARG A 85 2.30 26.77 10.75
C ARG A 85 1.35 25.69 10.28
N LEU A 86 1.22 24.59 11.02
CA LEU A 86 0.26 23.52 10.70
C LEU A 86 -1.19 23.99 10.84
N ASP A 87 -1.48 24.91 11.77
CA ASP A 87 -2.82 25.48 11.91
C ASP A 87 -3.21 26.31 10.68
N VAL A 88 -2.27 27.07 10.09
CA VAL A 88 -2.50 27.79 8.83
C VAL A 88 -2.84 26.81 7.70
N ILE A 89 -2.04 25.76 7.51
CA ILE A 89 -2.32 24.75 6.47
C ILE A 89 -3.67 24.06 6.71
N ARG A 90 -4.02 23.78 7.95
CA ARG A 90 -5.33 23.22 8.32
C ARG A 90 -6.48 24.16 7.93
N GLN A 91 -6.35 25.45 8.26
CA GLN A 91 -7.37 26.43 7.90
C GLN A 91 -7.52 26.53 6.37
N GLU A 92 -6.41 26.61 5.65
CA GLU A 92 -6.40 26.66 4.20
C GLU A 92 -7.08 25.43 3.58
N SER A 93 -6.76 24.21 4.07
CA SER A 93 -7.42 23.00 3.61
C SER A 93 -8.94 23.01 3.86
N THR A 94 -9.38 23.61 4.96
CA THR A 94 -10.80 23.73 5.29
C THR A 94 -11.49 24.75 4.38
N ASP A 95 -10.85 25.87 4.08
CA ASP A 95 -11.38 26.92 3.21
C ASP A 95 -11.50 26.42 1.75
N MET A 96 -10.50 25.68 1.26
CA MET A 96 -10.54 25.00 -0.04
C MET A 96 -11.68 23.98 -0.09
N ALA A 97 -11.78 23.11 0.91
CA ALA A 97 -12.83 22.09 0.96
C ALA A 97 -14.23 22.68 1.01
N ALA A 98 -14.44 23.83 1.65
CA ALA A 98 -15.73 24.50 1.71
C ALA A 98 -16.27 24.91 0.33
N GLN A 99 -15.37 25.16 -0.63
CA GLN A 99 -15.72 25.51 -2.01
C GLN A 99 -16.22 24.30 -2.83
N HIS A 100 -15.93 23.06 -2.36
CA HIS A 100 -16.21 21.81 -3.04
C HIS A 100 -17.09 20.84 -2.21
N GLY A 101 -17.91 21.38 -1.32
CA GLY A 101 -18.83 20.57 -0.51
C GLY A 101 -18.14 19.66 0.50
N GLY A 102 -17.01 20.09 1.06
CA GLY A 102 -16.28 19.39 2.12
C GLY A 102 -15.14 18.48 1.65
N GLY A 103 -14.81 18.51 0.36
CA GLY A 103 -13.73 17.72 -0.21
C GLY A 103 -12.68 18.56 -0.93
N LEU A 104 -11.55 17.97 -1.29
CA LEU A 104 -10.48 18.62 -2.05
C LEU A 104 -10.42 18.10 -3.48
N SER A 105 -10.09 18.97 -4.44
CA SER A 105 -9.66 18.57 -5.78
C SER A 105 -8.27 17.91 -5.72
N GLY A 106 -7.85 17.26 -6.81
CA GLY A 106 -6.50 16.68 -6.91
C GLY A 106 -5.40 17.74 -6.85
N ASP A 107 -5.62 18.89 -7.47
CA ASP A 107 -4.65 19.98 -7.51
C ASP A 107 -4.48 20.66 -6.14
N GLU A 108 -5.59 20.91 -5.43
CA GLU A 108 -5.55 21.44 -4.06
C GLU A 108 -4.84 20.47 -3.11
N GLN A 109 -5.13 19.16 -3.20
CA GLN A 109 -4.39 18.17 -2.43
C GLN A 109 -2.89 18.21 -2.73
N HIS A 110 -2.50 18.39 -4.00
CA HIS A 110 -1.10 18.47 -4.39
C HIS A 110 -0.40 19.69 -3.75
N VAL A 111 -1.03 20.87 -3.81
CA VAL A 111 -0.51 22.10 -3.19
C VAL A 111 -0.32 21.91 -1.68
N LEU A 112 -1.36 21.46 -0.99
CA LEU A 112 -1.31 21.22 0.47
C LEU A 112 -0.25 20.19 0.85
N ASN A 113 -0.05 19.15 0.03
CA ASN A 113 1.03 18.19 0.26
C ASN A 113 2.43 18.82 0.14
N GLN A 114 2.66 19.72 -0.81
CA GLN A 114 3.94 20.45 -0.93
C GLN A 114 4.22 21.33 0.30
N GLU A 115 3.18 21.99 0.83
CA GLU A 115 3.31 22.78 2.05
C GLU A 115 3.60 21.90 3.28
N LEU A 116 2.91 20.75 3.39
CA LEU A 116 3.16 19.77 4.45
C LEU A 116 4.56 19.16 4.34
N ASP A 117 5.08 18.91 3.12
CA ASP A 117 6.46 18.47 2.92
C ASP A 117 7.46 19.52 3.40
N THR A 118 7.15 20.79 3.17
CA THR A 118 8.00 21.90 3.66
C THR A 118 7.95 22.01 5.18
N ALA A 119 6.76 21.83 5.78
CA ALA A 119 6.62 21.79 7.23
C ALA A 119 7.36 20.58 7.85
N ALA A 120 7.24 19.40 7.23
CA ALA A 120 7.92 18.17 7.65
C ALA A 120 9.45 18.34 7.69
N ARG A 121 10.02 18.93 6.64
CA ARG A 121 11.47 19.25 6.63
C ARG A 121 11.87 20.21 7.75
N ALA A 122 11.04 21.19 8.08
CA ALA A 122 11.29 22.10 9.21
C ALA A 122 11.21 21.40 10.57
N ILE A 123 10.43 20.30 10.66
CA ILE A 123 10.33 19.42 11.84
C ILE A 123 11.54 18.45 11.91
N GLY A 124 12.29 18.30 10.83
CA GLY A 124 13.48 17.42 10.76
C GLY A 124 13.15 16.00 10.31
N GLU A 125 12.36 15.90 9.27
CA GLU A 125 12.26 14.66 8.46
C GLU A 125 13.41 14.52 7.49
#